data_50914318cc0e49732cab1c9562090f01
#
_entry.id   50914318cc0e49732cab1c9562090f01
#
_cell.length_a   1.000
_cell.length_b   1.000
_cell.length_c   1.000
_cell.angle_alpha   90.00
_cell.angle_beta   90.00
_cell.angle_gamma   90.00
#
_symmetry.space_group_name_H-M   'P 1'
#
loop_
_entity.id
_entity.type
_entity.pdbx_description
1 polymer ?
#
loop_
_entity_poly.entity_id
_entity_poly.type
_entity_poly.pdbx_seq_one_letter_code
_entity_poly.pdbx_strand_id
1 'polypeptide(L)'
;NEDKPGTSGKISRRQFLLGSSALGAAVFLPGRLLAIPNTIADSKGFLVVDLKKCQGCGTCMMACALAHAGIASYSLARIQIQQDSFADWPDDVSMAICRQCQDAPCVAVCPVMPIKANKPNPKQGNVRMIDPALCIGCKMCLVRCPFTPSRIQWDPDLQKSQKCDLCANTPFLEEKGGPGGTQACVKVCPVNAIELGVFRSGG
;
A
#
# COMPACT_ATOMS: atom_id res chain seq x y z
N ASN A 1 39.84 -25.16 54.42
CA ASN A 1 41.03 -24.56 53.76
C ASN A 1 40.63 -24.30 52.32
N GLU A 2 40.52 -23.18 51.81
CA GLU A 2 41.11 -21.87 51.87
C GLU A 2 40.14 -20.86 51.20
N ASP A 3 39.94 -19.78 51.89
CA ASP A 3 39.21 -18.61 51.43
C ASP A 3 39.89 -17.94 50.24
N LYS A 4 39.10 -17.53 49.22
CA LYS A 4 39.49 -16.49 48.26
C LYS A 4 38.54 -15.32 48.36
N PRO A 5 39.05 -14.10 48.65
CA PRO A 5 38.20 -12.91 48.76
C PRO A 5 37.77 -12.40 47.37
N GLY A 6 36.47 -12.27 47.21
CA GLY A 6 35.85 -11.58 46.06
C GLY A 6 36.09 -10.07 46.14
N THR A 7 36.88 -9.53 45.23
CA THR A 7 37.03 -8.08 45.05
C THR A 7 35.82 -7.51 44.32
N SER A 8 34.83 -7.09 45.06
CA SER A 8 33.75 -6.22 44.57
C SER A 8 34.33 -4.81 44.39
N GLY A 9 34.79 -4.52 43.18
CA GLY A 9 35.22 -3.18 42.78
C GLY A 9 34.02 -2.24 42.68
N LYS A 10 33.72 -1.50 43.72
CA LYS A 10 32.74 -0.41 43.69
C LYS A 10 33.29 0.72 42.83
N ILE A 11 32.76 0.87 41.61
CA ILE A 11 33.07 1.99 40.72
C ILE A 11 32.55 3.27 41.38
N SER A 12 33.46 4.22 41.70
CA SER A 12 33.06 5.47 42.33
C SER A 12 32.34 6.38 41.27
N ARG A 13 31.39 7.20 41.75
CA ARG A 13 30.65 8.15 40.90
C ARG A 13 31.58 9.04 40.07
N ARG A 14 32.79 9.31 40.56
CA ARG A 14 33.79 10.12 39.86
C ARG A 14 34.44 9.37 38.70
N GLN A 15 34.63 8.06 38.82
CA GLN A 15 35.15 7.21 37.74
C GLN A 15 34.10 6.97 36.65
N PHE A 16 32.83 6.92 37.03
CA PHE A 16 31.74 6.84 36.05
C PHE A 16 31.60 8.11 35.19
N LEU A 17 31.77 9.28 35.81
CA LEU A 17 31.67 10.56 35.10
C LEU A 17 32.90 10.84 34.18
N LEU A 18 34.08 10.33 34.53
CA LEU A 18 35.27 10.48 33.68
C LEU A 18 35.33 9.46 32.55
N GLY A 19 34.68 8.31 32.70
CA GLY A 19 34.52 7.31 31.60
C GLY A 19 33.52 7.73 30.55
N SER A 20 32.53 8.57 30.88
CA SER A 20 31.48 9.01 29.94
C SER A 20 31.93 10.13 29.00
N SER A 21 33.01 10.84 29.35
CA SER A 21 33.49 11.97 28.53
C SER A 21 34.38 11.57 27.33
N ALA A 22 34.90 10.34 27.33
CA ALA A 22 35.74 9.87 26.20
C ALA A 22 34.94 9.25 25.05
N LEU A 23 33.67 8.87 25.26
CA LEU A 23 32.78 8.35 24.16
C LEU A 23 31.91 9.44 23.50
N GLY A 24 31.91 10.66 24.04
CA GLY A 24 31.07 11.76 23.54
C GLY A 24 31.63 12.54 22.36
N ALA A 25 32.91 12.39 22.01
CA ALA A 25 33.56 13.21 21.00
C ALA A 25 33.50 12.64 19.55
N ALA A 26 32.99 11.44 19.37
CA ALA A 26 32.98 10.80 18.06
C ALA A 26 31.64 10.90 17.28
N VAL A 27 30.64 11.65 17.79
CA VAL A 27 29.28 11.65 17.18
C VAL A 27 28.90 13.01 16.56
N PHE A 28 29.74 14.02 16.61
CA PHE A 28 29.53 15.30 15.91
C PHE A 28 30.43 15.46 14.68
N LEU A 29 30.46 14.45 13.82
CA LEU A 29 30.64 14.71 12.40
C LEU A 29 29.29 15.22 11.86
N PRO A 30 29.23 16.32 11.09
CA PRO A 30 28.05 16.66 10.34
C PRO A 30 27.86 15.55 9.30
N GLY A 31 27.31 14.45 9.78
CA GLY A 31 26.91 13.32 8.95
C GLY A 31 25.89 13.85 7.97
N ARG A 32 26.26 13.98 6.70
CA ARG A 32 25.28 13.79 5.64
C ARG A 32 24.44 12.60 6.09
N LEU A 33 23.22 12.87 6.56
CA LEU A 33 22.18 11.87 6.55
C LEU A 33 22.14 11.40 5.10
N LEU A 34 22.78 10.29 4.82
CA LEU A 34 22.51 9.52 3.63
C LEU A 34 21.06 9.14 3.76
N ALA A 35 20.18 10.01 3.28
CA ALA A 35 18.82 9.65 3.00
C ALA A 35 18.95 8.47 2.04
N ILE A 36 18.84 7.26 2.56
CA ILE A 36 18.71 6.05 1.72
C ILE A 36 17.47 6.38 0.90
N PRO A 37 17.61 6.62 -0.41
CA PRO A 37 16.46 6.87 -1.24
C PRO A 37 15.62 5.59 -1.12
N ASN A 38 14.46 5.72 -0.47
CA ASN A 38 13.50 4.63 -0.37
C ASN A 38 12.82 4.53 -1.74
N THR A 39 13.62 4.16 -2.75
CA THR A 39 13.21 4.06 -4.15
C THR A 39 12.34 2.81 -4.29
N ILE A 40 11.07 2.99 -3.92
CA ILE A 40 10.04 2.02 -4.27
C ILE A 40 9.85 2.14 -5.77
N ALA A 41 10.25 1.09 -6.51
CA ALA A 41 10.15 1.07 -7.96
C ALA A 41 8.73 1.44 -8.43
N ASP A 42 8.62 2.31 -9.44
CA ASP A 42 7.35 2.81 -9.93
C ASP A 42 6.46 1.73 -10.56
N SER A 43 5.16 1.82 -10.34
CA SER A 43 4.19 0.99 -11.05
C SER A 43 4.20 1.35 -12.53
N LYS A 44 4.12 0.35 -13.38
CA LYS A 44 4.01 0.58 -14.84
C LYS A 44 2.63 1.03 -15.28
N GLY A 45 1.62 0.96 -14.41
CA GLY A 45 0.26 1.37 -14.77
C GLY A 45 -0.59 1.76 -13.56
N PHE A 46 -1.69 2.43 -13.85
CA PHE A 46 -2.74 2.83 -12.91
C PHE A 46 -4.07 2.94 -13.66
N LEU A 47 -5.20 2.97 -12.94
CA LEU A 47 -6.49 3.17 -13.55
C LEU A 47 -6.85 4.66 -13.59
N VAL A 48 -7.33 5.09 -14.75
CA VAL A 48 -7.91 6.42 -14.99
C VAL A 48 -9.41 6.27 -15.14
N VAL A 49 -10.16 7.21 -14.60
CA VAL A 49 -11.63 7.22 -14.68
C VAL A 49 -12.10 8.56 -15.24
N ASP A 50 -12.90 8.49 -16.28
CA ASP A 50 -13.66 9.61 -16.79
C ASP A 50 -15.02 9.68 -16.06
N LEU A 51 -15.11 10.53 -15.04
CA LEU A 51 -16.33 10.67 -14.24
C LEU A 51 -17.50 11.23 -15.06
N LYS A 52 -17.25 11.96 -16.15
CA LYS A 52 -18.29 12.47 -17.04
C LYS A 52 -18.98 11.37 -17.84
N LYS A 53 -18.32 10.22 -18.04
CA LYS A 53 -18.90 9.03 -18.66
C LYS A 53 -19.47 8.06 -17.63
N CYS A 54 -18.97 8.10 -16.39
CA CYS A 54 -19.36 7.15 -15.35
C CYS A 54 -20.82 7.38 -14.93
N GLN A 55 -21.63 6.33 -14.99
CA GLN A 55 -23.05 6.36 -14.61
C GLN A 55 -23.30 5.80 -13.20
N GLY A 56 -22.25 5.51 -12.43
CA GLY A 56 -22.39 4.96 -11.07
C GLY A 56 -23.00 3.54 -10.99
N CYS A 57 -23.11 2.81 -12.12
CA CYS A 57 -23.87 1.55 -12.20
C CYS A 57 -23.33 0.39 -11.32
N GLY A 58 -22.11 0.50 -10.75
CA GLY A 58 -21.53 -0.51 -9.87
C GLY A 58 -21.03 -1.79 -10.53
N THR A 59 -21.21 -2.00 -11.84
CA THR A 59 -20.80 -3.22 -12.55
C THR A 59 -19.31 -3.52 -12.37
N CYS A 60 -18.46 -2.49 -12.39
CA CYS A 60 -17.01 -2.63 -12.14
C CYS A 60 -16.68 -3.11 -10.73
N MET A 61 -17.47 -2.74 -9.72
CA MET A 61 -17.32 -3.24 -8.34
C MET A 61 -17.64 -4.72 -8.26
N MET A 62 -18.76 -5.15 -8.86
CA MET A 62 -19.16 -6.55 -8.90
C MET A 62 -18.11 -7.42 -9.60
N ALA A 63 -17.63 -6.98 -10.78
CA ALA A 63 -16.59 -7.69 -11.51
C ALA A 63 -15.25 -7.73 -10.74
N CYS A 64 -14.90 -6.65 -10.03
CA CYS A 64 -13.71 -6.63 -9.20
C CYS A 64 -13.79 -7.65 -8.06
N ALA A 65 -14.91 -7.71 -7.35
CA ALA A 65 -15.13 -8.68 -6.28
C ALA A 65 -15.15 -10.11 -6.82
N LEU A 66 -15.83 -10.35 -7.94
CA LEU A 66 -15.87 -11.66 -8.58
C LEU A 66 -14.48 -12.15 -8.98
N ALA A 67 -13.67 -11.30 -9.61
CA ALA A 67 -12.31 -11.66 -10.03
C ALA A 67 -11.37 -11.97 -8.85
N HIS A 68 -11.55 -11.32 -7.71
CA HIS A 68 -10.64 -11.45 -6.57
C HIS A 68 -11.14 -12.42 -5.48
N ALA A 69 -12.45 -12.48 -5.26
CA ALA A 69 -13.07 -13.25 -4.18
C ALA A 69 -13.99 -14.38 -4.68
N GLY A 70 -14.29 -14.45 -5.98
CA GLY A 70 -15.22 -15.42 -6.54
C GLY A 70 -16.68 -15.13 -6.20
N ILE A 71 -16.99 -13.99 -5.59
CA ILE A 71 -18.32 -13.60 -5.13
C ILE A 71 -18.62 -12.18 -5.64
N ALA A 72 -19.80 -12.00 -6.23
CA ALA A 72 -20.27 -10.69 -6.63
C ALA A 72 -20.72 -9.90 -5.38
N SER A 73 -19.92 -8.91 -4.97
CA SER A 73 -20.16 -8.11 -3.76
C SER A 73 -19.58 -6.71 -3.88
N TYR A 74 -20.36 -5.71 -3.48
CA TYR A 74 -19.86 -4.33 -3.42
C TYR A 74 -18.83 -4.13 -2.30
N SER A 75 -19.02 -4.78 -1.15
CA SER A 75 -18.13 -4.62 0.01
C SER A 75 -16.75 -5.24 -0.19
N LEU A 76 -16.64 -6.30 -1.00
CA LEU A 76 -15.38 -6.97 -1.31
C LEU A 76 -14.64 -6.36 -2.51
N ALA A 77 -15.26 -5.40 -3.19
CA ALA A 77 -14.63 -4.73 -4.31
C ALA A 77 -13.43 -3.88 -3.84
N ARG A 78 -12.31 -3.98 -4.56
CA ARG A 78 -11.11 -3.18 -4.30
C ARG A 78 -11.17 -1.77 -4.90
N ILE A 79 -12.22 -1.48 -5.63
CA ILE A 79 -12.63 -0.16 -6.13
C ILE A 79 -13.99 0.14 -5.55
N GLN A 80 -14.26 1.42 -5.23
CA GLN A 80 -15.52 1.84 -4.65
C GLN A 80 -16.09 3.01 -5.42
N ILE A 81 -17.36 2.91 -5.78
CA ILE A 81 -18.15 4.01 -6.32
C ILE A 81 -18.97 4.58 -5.19
N GLN A 82 -18.99 5.89 -5.09
CA GLN A 82 -19.85 6.64 -4.17
C GLN A 82 -20.75 7.55 -5.00
N GLN A 83 -22.02 7.55 -4.69
CA GLN A 83 -23.02 8.45 -5.28
C GLN A 83 -23.50 9.42 -4.22
N ASP A 84 -23.54 10.69 -4.58
CA ASP A 84 -24.13 11.74 -3.78
C ASP A 84 -25.45 12.16 -4.45
N SER A 85 -26.58 11.77 -3.85
CA SER A 85 -27.91 12.04 -4.38
C SER A 85 -28.30 13.53 -4.32
N PHE A 86 -27.49 14.37 -3.71
CA PHE A 86 -27.71 15.80 -3.56
C PHE A 86 -26.79 16.64 -4.46
N ALA A 87 -25.84 16.03 -5.11
CA ALA A 87 -24.95 16.68 -6.04
C ALA A 87 -25.48 16.58 -7.48
N ASP A 88 -25.16 17.58 -8.30
CA ASP A 88 -25.49 17.60 -9.71
C ASP A 88 -24.42 16.82 -10.52
N TRP A 89 -24.88 16.22 -11.62
CA TRP A 89 -23.96 15.57 -12.56
C TRP A 89 -22.99 16.61 -13.17
N PRO A 90 -21.67 16.30 -13.31
CA PRO A 90 -21.00 15.00 -13.13
C PRO A 90 -20.39 14.80 -11.73
N ASP A 91 -20.66 15.64 -10.77
CA ASP A 91 -20.07 15.60 -9.43
C ASP A 91 -20.83 14.67 -8.47
N ASP A 92 -21.98 14.14 -8.92
CA ASP A 92 -22.82 13.18 -8.21
C ASP A 92 -22.16 11.78 -8.07
N VAL A 93 -21.14 11.47 -8.89
CA VAL A 93 -20.42 10.21 -8.84
C VAL A 93 -18.94 10.44 -8.53
N SER A 94 -18.43 9.74 -7.54
CA SER A 94 -17.01 9.68 -7.26
C SER A 94 -16.51 8.23 -7.21
N MET A 95 -15.23 8.02 -7.54
CA MET A 95 -14.65 6.69 -7.57
C MET A 95 -13.34 6.62 -6.78
N ALA A 96 -13.32 5.74 -5.80
CA ALA A 96 -12.16 5.48 -4.96
C ALA A 96 -11.37 4.27 -5.48
N ILE A 97 -10.33 4.54 -6.26
CA ILE A 97 -9.41 3.54 -6.82
C ILE A 97 -7.98 3.84 -6.39
N CYS A 98 -7.18 2.81 -6.11
CA CYS A 98 -5.76 2.96 -5.80
C CYS A 98 -5.02 3.61 -6.97
N ARG A 99 -4.33 4.72 -6.69
CA ARG A 99 -3.59 5.51 -7.69
C ARG A 99 -2.20 4.95 -7.99
N GLN A 100 -1.79 3.83 -7.38
CA GLN A 100 -0.47 3.23 -7.57
C GLN A 100 0.68 4.24 -7.37
N CYS A 101 0.58 5.12 -6.36
CA CYS A 101 1.49 6.25 -6.11
C CYS A 101 2.97 5.88 -6.23
N GLN A 102 3.79 6.80 -6.74
CA GLN A 102 5.23 6.60 -6.90
C GLN A 102 5.92 6.47 -5.53
N ASP A 103 5.69 7.40 -4.62
CA ASP A 103 6.22 7.40 -3.25
C ASP A 103 5.57 6.38 -2.31
N ALA A 104 4.38 5.89 -2.67
CA ALA A 104 3.64 4.81 -2.01
C ALA A 104 3.70 4.81 -0.46
N PRO A 105 3.19 5.86 0.23
CA PRO A 105 3.33 5.98 1.69
C PRO A 105 2.67 4.81 2.45
N CYS A 106 1.67 4.17 1.87
CA CYS A 106 1.04 2.97 2.42
C CYS A 106 1.96 1.73 2.39
N VAL A 107 2.91 1.67 1.46
CA VAL A 107 3.97 0.63 1.42
C VAL A 107 5.03 0.93 2.48
N ALA A 108 5.44 2.20 2.57
CA ALA A 108 6.46 2.62 3.52
C ALA A 108 6.07 2.29 4.96
N VAL A 109 4.79 2.55 5.35
CA VAL A 109 4.29 2.36 6.71
C VAL A 109 4.03 0.91 7.10
N CYS A 110 4.06 -0.04 6.17
CA CYS A 110 3.77 -1.45 6.49
C CYS A 110 4.83 -2.01 7.45
N PRO A 111 4.43 -2.49 8.65
CA PRO A 111 5.38 -2.91 9.70
C PRO A 111 5.89 -4.35 9.50
N VAL A 112 5.28 -5.11 8.61
CA VAL A 112 5.64 -6.52 8.41
C VAL A 112 7.05 -6.64 7.83
N MET A 113 7.90 -7.44 8.46
CA MET A 113 9.29 -7.66 8.08
C MET A 113 9.62 -9.17 8.11
N PRO A 114 10.62 -9.67 7.37
CA PRO A 114 11.50 -8.95 6.44
C PRO A 114 10.85 -8.59 5.10
N ILE A 115 9.74 -9.24 4.74
CA ILE A 115 9.01 -8.98 3.50
C ILE A 115 7.69 -8.29 3.84
N LYS A 116 7.53 -7.05 3.39
CA LYS A 116 6.30 -6.29 3.63
C LYS A 116 5.09 -6.96 2.98
N ALA A 117 3.95 -6.96 3.69
CA ALA A 117 2.68 -7.40 3.11
C ALA A 117 2.20 -6.44 2.02
N ASN A 118 2.30 -5.12 2.26
CA ASN A 118 2.04 -4.11 1.24
C ASN A 118 3.36 -3.79 0.52
N LYS A 119 3.48 -4.21 -0.72
CA LYS A 119 4.74 -4.18 -1.49
C LYS A 119 4.49 -4.01 -2.99
N PRO A 120 5.47 -3.51 -3.75
CA PRO A 120 5.45 -3.62 -5.20
C PRO A 120 5.67 -5.08 -5.63
N ASN A 121 5.10 -5.47 -6.78
CA ASN A 121 5.31 -6.77 -7.39
C ASN A 121 6.15 -6.61 -8.67
N PRO A 122 7.46 -6.88 -8.65
CA PRO A 122 8.35 -6.72 -9.81
C PRO A 122 7.95 -7.58 -11.01
N LYS A 123 7.39 -8.77 -10.75
CA LYS A 123 6.96 -9.71 -11.81
C LYS A 123 5.74 -9.18 -12.59
N GLN A 124 5.03 -8.22 -12.03
CA GLN A 124 3.83 -7.63 -12.61
C GLN A 124 3.94 -6.10 -12.69
N GLY A 125 5.06 -5.60 -13.22
CA GLY A 125 5.25 -4.19 -13.48
C GLY A 125 5.22 -3.30 -12.24
N ASN A 126 5.73 -3.78 -11.11
CA ASN A 126 5.81 -3.07 -9.84
C ASN A 126 4.46 -2.58 -9.29
N VAL A 127 3.37 -3.23 -9.64
CA VAL A 127 2.05 -2.92 -9.09
C VAL A 127 2.10 -3.05 -7.57
N ARG A 128 1.61 -2.02 -6.87
CA ARG A 128 1.51 -2.04 -5.40
C ARG A 128 0.33 -2.92 -5.01
N MET A 129 0.62 -4.00 -4.34
CA MET A 129 -0.38 -4.96 -3.88
C MET A 129 -0.23 -5.25 -2.38
N ILE A 130 -1.28 -5.78 -1.79
CA ILE A 130 -1.24 -6.32 -0.43
C ILE A 130 -1.36 -7.83 -0.54
N ASP A 131 -0.36 -8.51 0.02
CA ASP A 131 -0.35 -9.96 0.12
C ASP A 131 -1.17 -10.37 1.36
N PRO A 132 -2.33 -11.02 1.18
CA PRO A 132 -3.19 -11.37 2.30
C PRO A 132 -2.56 -12.41 3.25
N ALA A 133 -1.65 -13.25 2.74
CA ALA A 133 -0.96 -14.23 3.58
C ALA A 133 -0.01 -13.56 4.58
N LEU A 134 0.58 -12.44 4.22
CA LEU A 134 1.51 -11.68 5.07
C LEU A 134 0.83 -10.57 5.86
N CYS A 135 -0.37 -10.12 5.46
CA CYS A 135 -1.05 -9.00 6.11
C CYS A 135 -1.52 -9.38 7.52
N ILE A 136 -1.11 -8.61 8.52
CA ILE A 136 -1.49 -8.81 9.93
C ILE A 136 -2.74 -8.01 10.34
N GLY A 137 -3.37 -7.30 9.42
CA GLY A 137 -4.59 -6.54 9.72
C GLY A 137 -4.42 -5.27 10.54
N CYS A 138 -3.22 -4.70 10.65
CA CYS A 138 -2.94 -3.54 11.49
C CYS A 138 -3.57 -2.21 11.02
N LYS A 139 -4.17 -2.15 9.83
CA LYS A 139 -4.84 -0.98 9.22
C LYS A 139 -3.96 0.27 9.01
N MET A 140 -2.67 0.25 9.34
CA MET A 140 -1.79 1.43 9.20
C MET A 140 -1.75 1.96 7.77
N CYS A 141 -1.82 1.09 6.76
CA CYS A 141 -1.86 1.48 5.36
C CYS A 141 -3.16 2.22 4.97
N LEU A 142 -4.31 1.90 5.61
CA LEU A 142 -5.56 2.62 5.40
C LEU A 142 -5.44 4.08 5.85
N VAL A 143 -4.92 4.26 7.07
CA VAL A 143 -4.74 5.60 7.68
C VAL A 143 -3.70 6.41 6.90
N ARG A 144 -2.65 5.76 6.41
CA ARG A 144 -1.55 6.44 5.71
C ARG A 144 -1.86 6.73 4.23
N CYS A 145 -2.98 6.28 3.69
CA CYS A 145 -3.39 6.65 2.34
C CYS A 145 -3.62 8.18 2.27
N PRO A 146 -3.00 8.90 1.30
CA PRO A 146 -3.11 10.36 1.25
C PRO A 146 -4.46 10.84 0.69
N PHE A 147 -5.33 9.92 0.28
CA PHE A 147 -6.63 10.24 -0.31
C PHE A 147 -7.78 10.05 0.69
N THR A 148 -8.77 10.90 0.57
CA THR A 148 -10.04 10.79 1.29
C THR A 148 -11.17 10.57 0.28
N PRO A 149 -11.94 9.47 0.38
CA PRO A 149 -11.71 8.33 1.26
C PRO A 149 -10.44 7.55 0.91
N SER A 150 -9.95 6.75 1.87
CA SER A 150 -8.81 5.86 1.66
C SER A 150 -9.03 4.98 0.43
N ARG A 151 -7.99 4.81 -0.39
CA ARG A 151 -8.04 3.92 -1.57
C ARG A 151 -7.68 2.47 -1.21
N ILE A 152 -7.56 2.18 0.07
CA ILE A 152 -7.34 0.85 0.62
C ILE A 152 -8.63 0.44 1.31
N GLN A 153 -9.13 -0.73 0.97
CA GLN A 153 -10.35 -1.29 1.53
C GLN A 153 -10.01 -2.25 2.67
N TRP A 154 -10.97 -2.45 3.56
CA TRP A 154 -10.89 -3.40 4.65
C TRP A 154 -11.83 -4.57 4.37
N ASP A 155 -11.30 -5.76 4.47
CA ASP A 155 -12.07 -6.99 4.43
C ASP A 155 -12.36 -7.43 5.87
N PRO A 156 -13.60 -7.35 6.35
CA PRO A 156 -13.95 -7.68 7.72
C PRO A 156 -13.92 -9.19 8.00
N ASP A 157 -14.16 -10.01 6.99
CA ASP A 157 -14.22 -11.47 7.15
C ASP A 157 -12.80 -12.04 7.26
N LEU A 158 -11.90 -11.60 6.39
CA LEU A 158 -10.50 -12.00 6.44
C LEU A 158 -9.68 -11.21 7.45
N GLN A 159 -10.20 -10.10 8.00
CA GLN A 159 -9.46 -9.17 8.85
C GLN A 159 -8.17 -8.67 8.17
N LYS A 160 -8.25 -8.35 6.89
CA LYS A 160 -7.11 -7.95 6.05
C LYS A 160 -7.40 -6.65 5.29
N SER A 161 -6.35 -5.90 5.04
CA SER A 161 -6.41 -4.78 4.10
C SER A 161 -6.27 -5.27 2.68
N GLN A 162 -6.98 -4.65 1.75
CA GLN A 162 -6.91 -4.93 0.33
C GLN A 162 -6.96 -3.63 -0.48
N LYS A 163 -6.44 -3.65 -1.70
CA LYS A 163 -6.50 -2.51 -2.63
C LYS A 163 -6.42 -2.99 -4.07
N CYS A 164 -6.79 -2.12 -4.99
CA CYS A 164 -6.61 -2.39 -6.41
C CYS A 164 -5.14 -2.71 -6.72
N ASP A 165 -4.92 -3.85 -7.34
CA ASP A 165 -3.63 -4.38 -7.79
C ASP A 165 -3.60 -4.55 -9.32
N LEU A 166 -4.48 -3.87 -10.04
CA LEU A 166 -4.65 -3.98 -11.51
C LEU A 166 -4.95 -5.43 -11.95
N CYS A 167 -5.66 -6.18 -11.13
CA CYS A 167 -5.92 -7.61 -11.34
C CYS A 167 -4.66 -8.47 -11.43
N ALA A 168 -3.56 -8.04 -10.80
CA ALA A 168 -2.31 -8.77 -10.78
C ALA A 168 -2.39 -10.10 -10.00
N ASN A 169 -3.32 -10.19 -9.05
CA ASN A 169 -3.60 -11.39 -8.27
C ASN A 169 -5.11 -11.65 -8.23
N THR A 170 -5.62 -12.32 -9.25
CA THR A 170 -7.05 -12.62 -9.45
C THR A 170 -7.24 -14.12 -9.67
N PRO A 171 -7.49 -14.88 -8.60
CA PRO A 171 -7.63 -16.35 -8.71
C PRO A 171 -8.85 -16.79 -9.52
N PHE A 172 -9.87 -15.92 -9.69
CA PHE A 172 -11.11 -16.23 -10.40
C PHE A 172 -11.21 -15.52 -11.76
N LEU A 173 -10.13 -14.93 -12.27
CA LEU A 173 -10.05 -14.37 -13.61
C LEU A 173 -9.11 -15.24 -14.44
N GLU A 174 -9.60 -15.81 -15.52
CA GLU A 174 -8.82 -16.67 -16.42
C GLU A 174 -7.71 -15.89 -17.14
N GLU A 175 -7.98 -14.63 -17.42
CA GLU A 175 -7.04 -13.76 -18.16
C GLU A 175 -5.96 -13.21 -17.24
N LYS A 176 -4.76 -13.08 -17.79
CA LYS A 176 -3.65 -12.47 -17.07
C LYS A 176 -3.91 -10.98 -16.84
N GLY A 177 -3.89 -10.57 -15.58
CA GLY A 177 -4.00 -9.16 -15.18
C GLY A 177 -2.67 -8.42 -15.14
N GLY A 178 -2.64 -7.30 -14.43
CA GLY A 178 -1.48 -6.41 -14.31
C GLY A 178 -1.43 -5.36 -15.43
N PRO A 179 -0.42 -4.47 -15.44
CA PRO A 179 -0.33 -3.36 -16.41
C PRO A 179 -0.21 -3.79 -17.87
N GLY A 180 0.15 -5.01 -18.15
CA GLY A 180 0.22 -5.58 -19.50
C GLY A 180 -0.89 -6.59 -19.79
N GLY A 181 -1.93 -6.63 -18.98
CA GLY A 181 -3.01 -7.59 -19.09
C GLY A 181 -4.40 -6.96 -18.95
N THR A 182 -5.38 -7.79 -18.66
CA THR A 182 -6.79 -7.40 -18.56
C THR A 182 -7.15 -6.99 -17.13
N GLN A 183 -7.93 -5.91 -17.00
CA GLN A 183 -8.56 -5.54 -15.73
C GLN A 183 -10.07 -5.79 -15.83
N ALA A 184 -10.61 -6.58 -14.89
CA ALA A 184 -12.02 -6.95 -14.89
C ALA A 184 -12.96 -5.72 -14.98
N CYS A 185 -12.65 -4.66 -14.21
CA CYS A 185 -13.46 -3.44 -14.18
C CYS A 185 -13.42 -2.65 -15.50
N VAL A 186 -12.30 -2.66 -16.23
CA VAL A 186 -12.18 -2.02 -17.55
C VAL A 186 -13.00 -2.79 -18.57
N LYS A 187 -12.86 -4.12 -18.56
CA LYS A 187 -13.53 -5.01 -19.52
C LYS A 187 -15.05 -4.93 -19.47
N VAL A 188 -15.61 -4.78 -18.27
CA VAL A 188 -17.08 -4.81 -18.06
C VAL A 188 -17.74 -3.43 -18.07
N CYS A 189 -16.98 -2.34 -18.17
CA CYS A 189 -17.54 -1.01 -18.12
C CYS A 189 -18.37 -0.71 -19.37
N PRO A 190 -19.72 -0.55 -19.28
CA PRO A 190 -20.58 -0.44 -20.44
C PRO A 190 -20.39 0.88 -21.22
N VAL A 191 -19.83 1.88 -20.55
CA VAL A 191 -19.61 3.22 -21.12
C VAL A 191 -18.12 3.55 -21.29
N ASN A 192 -17.22 2.58 -21.11
CA ASN A 192 -15.78 2.74 -21.21
C ASN A 192 -15.25 3.94 -20.40
N ALA A 193 -15.77 4.12 -19.19
CA ALA A 193 -15.36 5.21 -18.31
C ALA A 193 -14.03 4.91 -17.57
N ILE A 194 -13.57 3.65 -17.55
CA ILE A 194 -12.35 3.22 -16.85
C ILE A 194 -11.35 2.76 -17.90
N GLU A 195 -10.14 3.30 -17.81
CA GLU A 195 -9.04 2.97 -18.73
C GLU A 195 -7.76 2.69 -17.94
N LEU A 196 -6.87 1.88 -18.52
CA LEU A 196 -5.53 1.68 -18.01
C LEU A 196 -4.62 2.80 -18.48
N GLY A 197 -4.15 3.63 -17.56
CA GLY A 197 -3.09 4.59 -17.77
C GLY A 197 -1.71 3.99 -17.56
N VAL A 198 -0.72 4.43 -18.31
CA VAL A 198 0.68 4.03 -18.19
C VAL A 198 1.48 5.22 -17.67
N PHE A 199 2.27 5.03 -16.62
CA PHE A 199 3.26 6.03 -16.25
C PHE A 199 4.32 6.11 -17.35
N ARG A 200 4.43 7.25 -18.01
CA ARG A 200 5.56 7.50 -18.88
C ARG A 200 6.78 7.71 -17.98
N SER A 201 7.76 6.83 -18.07
CA SER A 201 9.08 7.10 -17.52
C SER A 201 9.55 8.40 -18.19
N GLY A 202 9.67 9.48 -17.40
CA GLY A 202 10.22 10.73 -17.88
C GLY A 202 11.57 10.47 -18.52
N GLY A 203 11.75 10.98 -19.73
CA GLY A 203 13.04 11.00 -20.39
C GLY A 203 14.01 11.93 -19.67
#